data_300eb26835edd1532c6d3a51f33ae836
#
_entry.id   300eb26835edd1532c6d3a51f33ae836
#
_cell.length_a   1.000
_cell.length_b   1.000
_cell.length_c   1.000
_cell.angle_alpha   90.00
_cell.angle_beta   90.00
_cell.angle_gamma   90.00
#
_symmetry.space_group_name_H-M   'P 1'
#
loop_
_entity.id
_entity.type
_entity.pdbx_description
1 polymer ?
#
loop_
_entity_poly.entity_id
_entity_poly.type
_entity_poly.pdbx_seq_one_letter_code
_entity_poly.pdbx_strand_id
1 'polypeptide(L)'
;MDAASIICEEFATSLSPRWNRYLVGAGALEPTGSTMRFVVTGASRRRYSDAQIDDYQGLPRRRFPWRPPLRLTVRARFSHPSGELHGTAGFGFWNDPFVMSGGRLPTLPRAIWFFYASPPSNMKLDPEVPGHGWKAATIDALRPVALPLGFVALPAALLMNAPSLYRRLWPPIQHALNVGEALVPADMTDWHTYVLEWGQKRARFWIDPEEAPSPPFLDAPAPRGPQGFVLWLDNQYLVATPQGRFGWGLLNIEKRQWLEVDYLEIARLP
;
A
#
# COMPACT_ATOMS: atom_id res chain seq x y z
N MET A 1 -5.23 23.52 16.02
CA MET A 1 -6.54 22.87 16.21
C MET A 1 -6.30 21.40 15.95
N ASP A 2 -6.47 20.58 16.98
CA ASP A 2 -6.27 19.14 16.84
C ASP A 2 -7.31 18.56 15.89
N ALA A 3 -6.85 17.72 14.96
CA ALA A 3 -7.74 17.02 14.04
C ALA A 3 -8.66 16.10 14.87
N ALA A 4 -9.98 16.15 14.64
CA ALA A 4 -10.90 15.25 15.32
C ALA A 4 -10.65 13.82 14.81
N SER A 5 -10.24 12.91 15.70
CA SER A 5 -10.12 11.48 15.39
C SER A 5 -11.47 10.93 14.97
N ILE A 6 -11.50 10.22 13.84
CA ILE A 6 -12.69 9.50 13.38
C ILE A 6 -12.60 8.03 13.79
N ILE A 7 -11.38 7.47 13.80
CA ILE A 7 -11.05 6.11 14.23
C ILE A 7 -9.78 6.16 15.04
N CYS A 8 -9.78 5.45 16.18
CA CYS A 8 -8.59 5.10 16.93
C CYS A 8 -8.71 3.59 17.27
N GLU A 9 -7.69 2.83 16.95
CA GLU A 9 -7.58 1.39 17.26
C GLU A 9 -6.26 1.14 17.99
N GLU A 10 -6.34 0.72 19.23
CA GLU A 10 -5.16 0.47 20.10
C GLU A 10 -4.80 -1.02 20.18
N PHE A 11 -5.60 -1.90 19.58
CA PHE A 11 -5.42 -3.37 19.59
C PHE A 11 -5.28 -4.03 20.98
N ALA A 12 -5.61 -3.30 22.06
CA ALA A 12 -5.30 -3.69 23.43
C ALA A 12 -6.06 -4.93 23.92
N THR A 13 -7.27 -5.20 23.44
CA THR A 13 -8.10 -6.32 23.92
C THR A 13 -8.70 -7.16 22.81
N SER A 14 -9.26 -6.53 21.81
CA SER A 14 -9.85 -7.19 20.63
C SER A 14 -9.95 -6.20 19.49
N LEU A 15 -9.91 -6.72 18.29
CA LEU A 15 -10.14 -5.91 17.08
C LEU A 15 -11.55 -5.33 17.08
N SER A 16 -11.69 -4.03 16.85
CA SER A 16 -12.97 -3.36 16.73
C SER A 16 -13.85 -4.01 15.65
N PRO A 17 -15.18 -4.15 15.88
CA PRO A 17 -16.11 -4.75 14.92
C PRO A 17 -16.26 -3.96 13.60
N ARG A 18 -15.70 -2.77 13.51
CA ARG A 18 -15.66 -1.99 12.27
C ARG A 18 -14.75 -2.60 11.21
N TRP A 19 -13.76 -3.41 11.62
CA TRP A 19 -12.81 -4.04 10.72
C TRP A 19 -13.34 -5.38 10.24
N ASN A 20 -13.42 -5.53 8.93
CA ASN A 20 -13.56 -6.84 8.32
C ASN A 20 -12.23 -7.59 8.47
N ARG A 21 -12.30 -8.85 8.83
CA ARG A 21 -11.15 -9.76 8.88
C ARG A 21 -11.14 -10.57 7.59
N TYR A 22 -10.09 -10.44 6.82
CA TYR A 22 -9.89 -11.27 5.64
C TYR A 22 -8.67 -12.18 5.89
N LEU A 23 -8.95 -13.40 6.32
CA LEU A 23 -7.95 -14.39 6.70
C LEU A 23 -8.05 -15.56 5.72
N VAL A 24 -6.98 -15.78 4.96
CA VAL A 24 -6.94 -16.82 3.91
C VAL A 24 -5.70 -17.69 4.09
N GLY A 25 -5.86 -18.98 3.84
CA GLY A 25 -4.74 -19.92 3.84
C GLY A 25 -4.05 -20.03 5.19
N ALA A 26 -2.81 -19.60 5.25
CA ALA A 26 -1.97 -19.59 6.43
C ALA A 26 -1.92 -18.22 7.13
N GLY A 27 -2.83 -17.30 6.79
CA GLY A 27 -2.95 -15.99 7.42
C GLY A 27 -3.70 -16.06 8.75
N ALA A 28 -3.21 -15.35 9.76
CA ALA A 28 -3.82 -15.28 11.09
C ALA A 28 -3.64 -13.89 11.73
N LEU A 29 -4.53 -13.55 12.66
CA LEU A 29 -4.38 -12.41 13.57
C LEU A 29 -4.11 -12.93 14.96
N GLU A 30 -3.05 -12.44 15.59
CA GLU A 30 -2.60 -12.86 16.92
C GLU A 30 -2.45 -11.63 17.83
N PRO A 31 -3.34 -11.48 18.84
CA PRO A 31 -3.14 -10.48 19.87
C PRO A 31 -1.90 -10.79 20.70
N THR A 32 -1.11 -9.78 21.05
CA THR A 32 0.09 -9.93 21.89
C THR A 32 0.01 -9.10 23.19
N GLY A 33 -1.17 -8.94 23.72
CA GLY A 33 -1.45 -8.13 24.92
C GLY A 33 -1.88 -6.71 24.56
N SER A 34 -0.95 -5.87 24.07
CA SER A 34 -1.22 -4.49 23.66
C SER A 34 -1.09 -4.24 22.17
N THR A 35 -0.74 -5.27 21.37
CA THR A 35 -0.55 -5.14 19.94
C THR A 35 -1.24 -6.26 19.17
N MET A 36 -1.35 -6.12 17.85
CA MET A 36 -1.89 -7.14 16.96
C MET A 36 -0.85 -7.54 15.92
N ARG A 37 -0.57 -8.84 15.83
CA ARG A 37 0.26 -9.41 14.76
C ARG A 37 -0.60 -9.95 13.63
N PHE A 38 -0.30 -9.52 12.43
CA PHE A 38 -0.76 -10.09 11.18
C PHE A 38 0.29 -11.11 10.77
N VAL A 39 -0.05 -12.38 10.79
CA VAL A 39 0.93 -13.47 10.72
C VAL A 39 0.67 -14.34 9.50
N VAL A 40 1.76 -14.74 8.82
CA VAL A 40 1.74 -15.79 7.81
C VAL A 40 2.85 -16.80 8.14
N THR A 41 2.49 -18.10 8.22
CA THR A 41 3.42 -19.17 8.56
C THR A 41 3.12 -20.42 7.73
N GLY A 42 4.11 -20.99 7.06
CA GLY A 42 3.91 -22.22 6.28
C GLY A 42 3.10 -22.02 5.00
N ALA A 43 3.09 -20.82 4.44
CA ALA A 43 2.42 -20.55 3.18
C ALA A 43 3.20 -21.16 1.99
N SER A 44 2.48 -21.60 0.97
CA SER A 44 3.08 -22.22 -0.22
C SER A 44 2.76 -21.42 -1.49
N ARG A 45 3.63 -21.58 -2.50
CA ARG A 45 3.42 -21.01 -3.84
C ARG A 45 2.17 -21.52 -4.57
N ARG A 46 1.45 -22.50 -4.00
CA ARG A 46 0.24 -23.09 -4.59
C ARG A 46 -1.05 -22.59 -3.94
N ARG A 47 -0.94 -21.91 -2.80
CA ARG A 47 -2.11 -21.44 -2.04
C ARG A 47 -1.89 -20.01 -1.55
N TYR A 48 -2.83 -19.15 -1.91
CA TYR A 48 -2.89 -17.81 -1.38
C TYR A 48 -3.05 -17.82 0.14
N SER A 49 -2.27 -16.98 0.81
CA SER A 49 -2.32 -16.79 2.26
C SER A 49 -2.24 -15.31 2.56
N ASP A 50 -3.18 -14.83 3.37
CA ASP A 50 -3.32 -13.42 3.69
C ASP A 50 -3.87 -13.23 5.10
N ALA A 51 -3.26 -12.31 5.83
CA ALA A 51 -3.74 -11.77 7.09
C ALA A 51 -4.04 -10.29 6.88
N GLN A 52 -5.32 -9.92 6.76
CA GLN A 52 -5.75 -8.56 6.43
C GLN A 52 -6.89 -8.09 7.32
N ILE A 53 -6.92 -6.80 7.57
CA ILE A 53 -8.12 -6.06 7.98
C ILE A 53 -8.43 -4.96 6.96
N ASP A 54 -9.71 -4.69 6.77
CA ASP A 54 -10.20 -3.62 5.92
C ASP A 54 -11.56 -3.09 6.40
N ASP A 55 -12.05 -2.01 5.80
CA ASP A 55 -13.34 -1.40 6.14
C ASP A 55 -14.29 -1.27 4.93
N TYR A 56 -14.01 -1.99 3.85
CA TYR A 56 -14.72 -1.83 2.58
C TYR A 56 -15.32 -3.13 2.01
N GLN A 57 -15.17 -4.27 2.67
CA GLN A 57 -15.79 -5.52 2.20
C GLN A 57 -17.31 -5.35 2.05
N GLY A 58 -17.87 -5.95 0.99
CA GLY A 58 -19.29 -5.83 0.69
C GLY A 58 -19.75 -4.44 0.17
N LEU A 59 -18.92 -3.40 0.21
CA LEU A 59 -19.28 -2.09 -0.30
C LEU A 59 -18.93 -1.93 -1.78
N PRO A 60 -19.77 -1.31 -2.60
CA PRO A 60 -19.36 -0.87 -3.92
C PRO A 60 -18.33 0.27 -3.79
N ARG A 61 -17.33 0.35 -4.70
CA ARG A 61 -16.23 1.33 -4.62
C ARG A 61 -16.67 2.76 -4.41
N ARG A 62 -17.82 3.18 -5.01
CA ARG A 62 -18.36 4.54 -4.81
C ARG A 62 -18.75 4.85 -3.35
N ARG A 63 -18.94 3.83 -2.52
CA ARG A 63 -19.30 3.91 -1.10
C ARG A 63 -18.14 3.63 -0.16
N PHE A 64 -16.91 3.50 -0.67
CA PHE A 64 -15.73 3.37 0.19
C PHE A 64 -15.63 4.57 1.13
N PRO A 65 -15.21 4.36 2.40
CA PRO A 65 -15.42 5.35 3.45
C PRO A 65 -14.59 6.63 3.31
N TRP A 66 -13.39 6.55 2.69
CA TRP A 66 -12.39 7.58 2.86
C TRP A 66 -12.23 8.51 1.68
N ARG A 67 -12.12 9.79 1.99
CA ARG A 67 -11.82 10.89 1.06
C ARG A 67 -10.92 11.90 1.74
N PRO A 68 -10.03 12.59 0.99
CA PRO A 68 -9.24 13.68 1.56
C PRO A 68 -10.13 14.87 1.98
N PRO A 69 -9.71 15.72 2.95
CA PRO A 69 -8.41 15.65 3.63
C PRO A 69 -8.45 14.80 4.90
N LEU A 70 -7.44 13.98 5.10
CA LEU A 70 -7.29 13.15 6.32
C LEU A 70 -5.82 12.82 6.60
N ARG A 71 -5.55 12.39 7.85
CA ARG A 71 -4.27 11.84 8.29
C ARG A 71 -4.49 10.38 8.74
N LEU A 72 -3.60 9.52 8.32
CA LEU A 72 -3.42 8.17 8.86
C LEU A 72 -2.14 8.14 9.67
N THR A 73 -2.21 7.65 10.90
CA THR A 73 -1.06 7.36 11.75
C THR A 73 -1.09 5.88 12.11
N VAL A 74 0.02 5.18 11.90
CA VAL A 74 0.17 3.76 12.25
C VAL A 74 1.50 3.57 12.95
N ARG A 75 1.50 2.96 14.15
CA ARG A 75 2.72 2.52 14.82
C ARG A 75 2.88 1.03 14.59
N ALA A 76 3.96 0.67 13.89
CA ALA A 76 4.14 -0.70 13.40
C ALA A 76 5.61 -1.09 13.28
N ARG A 77 5.86 -2.42 13.25
CA ARG A 77 7.13 -3.03 12.89
C ARG A 77 6.92 -4.38 12.19
N PHE A 78 7.97 -4.90 11.59
CA PHE A 78 7.93 -6.17 10.87
C PHE A 78 8.92 -7.18 11.47
N SER A 79 8.68 -8.45 11.23
CA SER A 79 9.53 -9.55 11.74
C SER A 79 10.89 -9.66 11.05
N HIS A 80 11.02 -9.15 9.84
CA HIS A 80 12.20 -9.28 8.99
C HIS A 80 12.51 -7.97 8.29
N PRO A 81 13.76 -7.69 7.98
CA PRO A 81 14.15 -6.49 7.25
C PRO A 81 13.69 -6.56 5.78
N SER A 82 13.76 -5.39 5.13
CA SER A 82 13.49 -5.28 3.70
C SER A 82 14.42 -6.19 2.89
N GLY A 83 13.82 -7.05 2.06
CA GLY A 83 14.53 -8.08 1.28
C GLY A 83 14.45 -9.49 1.87
N GLU A 84 14.18 -9.63 3.18
CA GLU A 84 14.04 -10.92 3.84
C GLU A 84 12.57 -11.29 4.17
N LEU A 85 11.70 -10.30 4.39
CA LEU A 85 10.26 -10.53 4.45
C LEU A 85 9.77 -11.00 3.08
N HIS A 86 8.99 -12.06 3.00
CA HIS A 86 8.50 -12.63 1.75
C HIS A 86 7.05 -12.22 1.50
N GLY A 87 6.71 -11.88 0.24
CA GLY A 87 5.37 -11.49 -0.15
C GLY A 87 5.17 -9.98 -0.20
N THR A 88 3.94 -9.53 0.06
CA THR A 88 3.61 -8.11 0.19
C THR A 88 3.01 -7.80 1.55
N ALA A 89 3.18 -6.55 1.99
CA ALA A 89 2.64 -6.09 3.25
C ALA A 89 2.44 -4.57 3.21
N GLY A 90 1.62 -4.04 4.10
CA GLY A 90 1.50 -2.60 4.22
C GLY A 90 0.19 -2.12 4.82
N PHE A 91 -0.02 -0.83 4.73
CA PHE A 91 -1.23 -0.16 5.19
C PHE A 91 -1.44 1.16 4.46
N GLY A 92 -2.72 1.52 4.30
CA GLY A 92 -3.12 2.76 3.64
C GLY A 92 -4.50 2.67 3.02
N PHE A 93 -4.70 3.42 1.95
CA PHE A 93 -5.99 3.48 1.27
C PHE A 93 -5.87 3.09 -0.19
N TRP A 94 -6.84 2.34 -0.69
CA TRP A 94 -6.89 1.90 -2.07
C TRP A 94 -8.32 1.68 -2.57
N ASN A 95 -8.48 1.45 -3.86
CA ASN A 95 -9.77 1.16 -4.48
C ASN A 95 -10.01 -0.35 -4.74
N ASP A 96 -9.21 -1.24 -4.14
CA ASP A 96 -9.26 -2.70 -4.37
C ASP A 96 -9.31 -3.05 -5.88
N PRO A 97 -8.25 -2.72 -6.64
CA PRO A 97 -8.27 -2.83 -8.09
C PRO A 97 -8.27 -4.27 -8.59
N PHE A 98 -7.68 -5.19 -7.81
CA PHE A 98 -7.45 -6.58 -8.19
C PHE A 98 -8.47 -7.56 -7.57
N VAL A 99 -9.50 -7.03 -6.88
CA VAL A 99 -10.58 -7.85 -6.30
C VAL A 99 -10.10 -8.82 -5.22
N MET A 100 -9.13 -8.39 -4.42
CA MET A 100 -8.52 -9.22 -3.39
C MET A 100 -9.51 -9.65 -2.31
N SER A 101 -10.50 -8.81 -1.99
CA SER A 101 -11.44 -9.02 -0.89
C SER A 101 -12.91 -9.13 -1.32
N GLY A 102 -13.18 -9.65 -2.54
CA GLY A 102 -14.56 -10.03 -2.92
C GLY A 102 -15.07 -9.48 -4.26
N GLY A 103 -16.14 -10.05 -4.74
CA GLY A 103 -16.84 -10.03 -6.02
C GLY A 103 -17.02 -8.72 -6.81
N ARG A 104 -15.99 -7.88 -6.91
CA ARG A 104 -16.01 -6.68 -7.76
C ARG A 104 -15.30 -6.94 -9.08
N LEU A 105 -15.63 -6.18 -10.11
CA LEU A 105 -14.87 -6.23 -11.37
C LEU A 105 -13.50 -5.55 -11.18
N PRO A 106 -12.43 -6.08 -11.81
CA PRO A 106 -11.13 -5.41 -11.83
C PRO A 106 -11.22 -3.97 -12.35
N THR A 107 -10.32 -3.12 -11.90
CA THR A 107 -10.22 -1.72 -12.33
C THR A 107 -8.78 -1.23 -12.30
N LEU A 108 -8.53 -0.05 -12.86
CA LEU A 108 -7.21 0.58 -12.75
C LEU A 108 -6.93 0.99 -11.30
N PRO A 109 -5.68 0.92 -10.85
CA PRO A 109 -5.32 1.16 -9.47
C PRO A 109 -5.43 2.64 -9.08
N ARG A 110 -5.88 2.85 -7.85
CA ARG A 110 -5.84 4.09 -7.11
C ARG A 110 -5.46 3.77 -5.69
N ALA A 111 -4.33 4.28 -5.22
CA ALA A 111 -3.83 3.99 -3.89
C ALA A 111 -2.98 5.13 -3.32
N ILE A 112 -2.91 5.17 -2.00
CA ILE A 112 -2.01 5.98 -1.19
C ILE A 112 -1.65 5.17 0.05
N TRP A 113 -0.40 4.74 0.18
CA TRP A 113 -0.03 3.74 1.16
C TRP A 113 1.47 3.70 1.49
N PHE A 114 1.79 3.09 2.61
CA PHE A 114 3.06 2.44 2.86
C PHE A 114 2.94 0.99 2.38
N PHE A 115 3.85 0.56 1.53
CA PHE A 115 3.76 -0.70 0.81
C PHE A 115 5.11 -1.39 0.73
N TYR A 116 5.14 -2.64 1.14
CA TYR A 116 6.29 -3.54 0.98
C TYR A 116 6.01 -4.56 -0.11
N ALA A 117 7.03 -4.86 -0.89
CA ALA A 117 7.03 -6.01 -1.79
C ALA A 117 8.43 -6.66 -1.83
N SER A 118 8.48 -7.98 -1.66
CA SER A 118 9.73 -8.73 -1.81
C SER A 118 10.01 -9.06 -3.28
N PRO A 119 11.27 -9.33 -3.64
CA PRO A 119 11.54 -10.03 -4.90
C PRO A 119 10.74 -11.35 -4.98
N PRO A 120 10.27 -11.77 -6.17
CA PRO A 120 10.52 -11.21 -7.49
C PRO A 120 9.58 -10.07 -7.90
N SER A 121 8.84 -9.45 -6.97
CA SER A 121 8.02 -8.29 -7.28
C SER A 121 8.83 -7.21 -8.00
N ASN A 122 8.21 -6.60 -8.98
CA ASN A 122 8.76 -5.45 -9.68
C ASN A 122 7.64 -4.50 -10.10
N MET A 123 7.32 -3.58 -9.20
CA MET A 123 6.36 -2.51 -9.44
C MET A 123 7.11 -1.18 -9.46
N LYS A 124 7.99 -1.03 -10.44
CA LYS A 124 8.82 0.17 -10.59
C LYS A 124 8.01 1.28 -11.24
N LEU A 125 7.43 2.13 -10.42
CA LEU A 125 6.63 3.27 -10.84
C LEU A 125 7.46 4.55 -10.99
N ASP A 126 8.59 4.64 -10.28
CA ASP A 126 9.55 5.73 -10.40
C ASP A 126 10.88 5.22 -10.98
N PRO A 127 11.53 5.94 -11.93
CA PRO A 127 12.81 5.52 -12.50
C PRO A 127 13.95 5.36 -11.49
N GLU A 128 13.92 6.15 -10.42
CA GLU A 128 14.98 6.17 -9.39
C GLU A 128 14.71 5.23 -8.21
N VAL A 129 13.45 4.71 -8.10
CA VAL A 129 13.06 3.84 -6.99
C VAL A 129 13.03 2.38 -7.44
N PRO A 130 13.58 1.43 -6.65
CA PRO A 130 13.48 0.00 -6.94
C PRO A 130 12.03 -0.49 -7.06
N GLY A 131 11.80 -1.53 -7.87
CA GLY A 131 10.47 -2.11 -8.05
C GLY A 131 9.97 -2.96 -6.85
N HIS A 132 10.77 -3.10 -5.80
CA HIS A 132 10.52 -3.84 -4.57
C HIS A 132 11.11 -3.08 -3.36
N GLY A 133 10.87 -3.58 -2.15
CA GLY A 133 11.32 -2.97 -0.90
C GLY A 133 10.20 -2.28 -0.13
N TRP A 134 10.53 -1.64 0.99
CA TRP A 134 9.60 -0.87 1.81
C TRP A 134 9.49 0.56 1.29
N LYS A 135 8.28 0.97 0.89
CA LYS A 135 8.05 2.21 0.15
C LYS A 135 6.82 2.96 0.63
N ALA A 136 6.82 4.26 0.43
CA ALA A 136 5.62 5.08 0.38
C ALA A 136 5.28 5.35 -1.09
N ALA A 137 4.00 5.29 -1.46
CA ALA A 137 3.60 5.51 -2.84
C ALA A 137 2.18 6.07 -2.98
N THR A 138 1.99 6.80 -4.09
CA THR A 138 0.69 7.25 -4.59
C THR A 138 0.49 6.84 -6.03
N ILE A 139 -0.75 6.54 -6.42
CA ILE A 139 -1.16 6.31 -7.80
C ILE A 139 -2.64 6.66 -7.98
N ASP A 140 -3.02 7.30 -9.08
CA ASP A 140 -4.42 7.47 -9.53
C ASP A 140 -4.53 7.26 -11.04
N ALA A 141 -4.57 6.00 -11.46
CA ALA A 141 -4.73 5.64 -12.87
C ALA A 141 -6.17 5.83 -13.40
N LEU A 142 -7.11 6.23 -12.55
CA LEU A 142 -8.49 6.54 -12.93
C LEU A 142 -8.71 8.04 -13.24
N ARG A 143 -7.64 8.84 -13.30
CA ARG A 143 -7.77 10.26 -13.69
C ARG A 143 -8.25 10.40 -15.14
N PRO A 144 -9.12 11.38 -15.46
CA PRO A 144 -9.56 11.60 -16.84
C PRO A 144 -8.40 11.79 -17.81
N VAL A 145 -7.31 12.46 -17.38
CA VAL A 145 -6.12 12.69 -18.20
C VAL A 145 -5.33 11.40 -18.46
N ALA A 146 -5.51 10.36 -17.64
CA ALA A 146 -4.86 9.06 -17.83
C ALA A 146 -5.67 8.12 -18.76
N LEU A 147 -6.96 8.32 -18.93
CA LEU A 147 -7.82 7.44 -19.73
C LEU A 147 -7.35 7.31 -21.20
N PRO A 148 -6.94 8.39 -21.91
CA PRO A 148 -6.43 8.26 -23.25
C PRO A 148 -5.14 7.44 -23.37
N LEU A 149 -4.36 7.30 -22.28
CA LEU A 149 -3.16 6.47 -22.28
C LEU A 149 -3.48 4.99 -22.58
N GLY A 150 -4.69 4.53 -22.25
CA GLY A 150 -5.12 3.17 -22.59
C GLY A 150 -5.02 2.83 -24.07
N PHE A 151 -5.24 3.79 -24.97
CA PHE A 151 -5.16 3.58 -26.43
C PHE A 151 -3.72 3.49 -26.92
N VAL A 152 -2.76 4.10 -26.23
CA VAL A 152 -1.34 4.09 -26.61
C VAL A 152 -0.47 3.27 -25.67
N ALA A 153 -1.07 2.62 -24.66
CA ALA A 153 -0.33 1.89 -23.64
C ALA A 153 0.59 0.80 -24.21
N LEU A 154 0.07 -0.03 -25.13
CA LEU A 154 0.85 -1.12 -25.70
C LEU A 154 2.02 -0.60 -26.58
N PRO A 155 1.82 0.27 -27.57
CA PRO A 155 2.94 0.81 -28.33
C PRO A 155 3.93 1.60 -27.45
N ALA A 156 3.45 2.38 -26.49
CA ALA A 156 4.33 3.09 -25.54
C ALA A 156 5.18 2.12 -24.72
N ALA A 157 4.59 1.06 -24.19
CA ALA A 157 5.30 0.03 -23.42
C ALA A 157 6.38 -0.67 -24.26
N LEU A 158 6.09 -0.98 -25.53
CA LEU A 158 7.08 -1.56 -26.44
C LEU A 158 8.26 -0.61 -26.69
N LEU A 159 7.99 0.68 -26.95
CA LEU A 159 9.02 1.70 -27.12
C LEU A 159 9.86 1.90 -25.86
N MET A 160 9.26 1.81 -24.68
CA MET A 160 9.96 1.94 -23.39
C MET A 160 10.90 0.77 -23.04
N ASN A 161 10.97 -0.27 -23.88
CA ASN A 161 12.05 -1.27 -23.75
C ASN A 161 13.41 -0.71 -24.15
N ALA A 162 13.48 0.39 -24.93
CA ALA A 162 14.71 1.14 -25.17
C ALA A 162 14.93 2.14 -23.99
N PRO A 163 16.09 2.09 -23.29
CA PRO A 163 16.31 2.91 -22.08
C PRO A 163 16.20 4.42 -22.31
N SER A 164 16.61 4.91 -23.49
CA SER A 164 16.49 6.33 -23.86
C SER A 164 15.03 6.77 -24.01
N LEU A 165 14.21 5.92 -24.65
CA LEU A 165 12.78 6.18 -24.82
C LEU A 165 12.02 6.04 -23.49
N TYR A 166 12.38 5.09 -22.65
CA TYR A 166 11.81 4.98 -21.30
C TYR A 166 12.01 6.26 -20.51
N ARG A 167 13.23 6.77 -20.42
CA ARG A 167 13.53 8.03 -19.70
C ARG A 167 12.77 9.24 -20.26
N ARG A 168 12.41 9.22 -21.54
CA ARG A 168 11.68 10.32 -22.19
C ARG A 168 10.16 10.18 -22.09
N LEU A 169 9.63 8.97 -22.26
CA LEU A 169 8.19 8.71 -22.35
C LEU A 169 7.53 8.49 -20.99
N TRP A 170 8.27 7.92 -20.03
CA TRP A 170 7.68 7.59 -18.73
C TRP A 170 7.32 8.80 -17.86
N PRO A 171 8.11 9.85 -17.71
CA PRO A 171 7.78 10.98 -16.83
C PRO A 171 6.42 11.64 -17.11
N PRO A 172 6.01 11.93 -18.37
CA PRO A 172 4.66 12.44 -18.62
C PRO A 172 3.56 11.43 -18.30
N ILE A 173 3.79 10.12 -18.47
CA ILE A 173 2.85 9.07 -18.10
C ILE A 173 2.74 8.99 -16.57
N GLN A 174 3.88 8.98 -15.87
CA GLN A 174 3.95 9.00 -14.40
C GLN A 174 3.16 10.19 -13.84
N HIS A 175 3.35 11.38 -14.40
CA HIS A 175 2.59 12.57 -14.02
C HIS A 175 1.08 12.42 -14.27
N ALA A 176 0.68 11.86 -15.41
CA ALA A 176 -0.72 11.64 -15.75
C ALA A 176 -1.39 10.64 -14.80
N LEU A 177 -0.66 9.63 -14.32
CA LEU A 177 -1.11 8.64 -13.36
C LEU A 177 -1.04 9.10 -11.89
N ASN A 178 -0.57 10.33 -11.63
CA ASN A 178 -0.33 10.84 -10.26
C ASN A 178 0.58 9.91 -9.43
N VAL A 179 1.61 9.37 -10.04
CA VAL A 179 2.56 8.51 -9.35
C VAL A 179 3.58 9.33 -8.59
N GLY A 180 3.74 9.03 -7.31
CA GLY A 180 4.88 9.41 -6.50
C GLY A 180 5.32 8.20 -5.68
N GLU A 181 6.63 7.98 -5.54
CA GLU A 181 7.19 6.83 -4.86
C GLU A 181 8.52 7.19 -4.22
N ALA A 182 8.77 6.68 -3.02
CA ALA A 182 10.06 6.77 -2.34
C ALA A 182 10.29 5.54 -1.47
N LEU A 183 11.55 5.13 -1.29
CA LEU A 183 11.91 4.17 -0.23
C LEU A 183 11.68 4.81 1.13
N VAL A 184 11.19 4.03 2.07
CA VAL A 184 11.07 4.44 3.48
C VAL A 184 12.47 4.44 4.10
N PRO A 185 12.95 5.57 4.64
CA PRO A 185 14.31 5.70 5.16
C PRO A 185 14.45 5.21 6.61
N ALA A 186 13.89 4.01 6.91
CA ALA A 186 13.89 3.43 8.25
C ALA A 186 13.97 1.91 8.19
N ASP A 187 14.54 1.28 9.23
CA ASP A 187 14.54 -0.17 9.36
C ASP A 187 13.14 -0.64 9.77
N MET A 188 12.51 -1.42 8.92
CA MET A 188 11.15 -1.90 9.18
C MET A 188 11.04 -2.89 10.34
N THR A 189 12.14 -3.38 10.89
CA THR A 189 12.12 -4.27 12.07
C THR A 189 11.99 -3.52 13.39
N ASP A 190 12.30 -2.24 13.41
CA ASP A 190 12.12 -1.38 14.56
C ASP A 190 10.71 -0.79 14.63
N TRP A 191 10.30 -0.36 15.81
CA TRP A 191 9.05 0.36 15.99
C TRP A 191 9.15 1.76 15.41
N HIS A 192 8.29 2.06 14.45
CA HIS A 192 8.17 3.39 13.86
C HIS A 192 6.72 3.86 13.86
N THR A 193 6.55 5.18 13.96
CA THR A 193 5.28 5.87 13.72
C THR A 193 5.26 6.37 12.28
N TYR A 194 4.47 5.72 11.46
CA TYR A 194 4.25 6.05 10.05
C TYR A 194 3.09 7.02 9.93
N VAL A 195 3.33 8.19 9.36
CA VAL A 195 2.31 9.22 9.16
C VAL A 195 2.12 9.51 7.68
N LEU A 196 0.86 9.50 7.25
CA LEU A 196 0.42 9.82 5.90
C LEU A 196 -0.66 10.90 5.98
N GLU A 197 -0.40 12.08 5.40
CA GLU A 197 -1.43 13.09 5.16
C GLU A 197 -1.93 13.00 3.73
N TRP A 198 -3.21 12.72 3.59
CA TRP A 198 -3.90 12.72 2.31
C TRP A 198 -4.70 14.00 2.15
N GLY A 199 -4.06 15.03 1.59
CA GLY A 199 -4.70 16.32 1.28
C GLY A 199 -5.43 16.29 -0.06
N GLN A 200 -6.08 17.41 -0.42
CA GLN A 200 -6.83 17.53 -1.67
C GLN A 200 -5.94 17.44 -2.93
N LYS A 201 -4.71 17.95 -2.86
CA LYS A 201 -3.79 18.02 -4.00
C LYS A 201 -2.48 17.28 -3.75
N ARG A 202 -2.04 17.21 -2.49
CA ARG A 202 -0.75 16.63 -2.09
C ARG A 202 -0.95 15.55 -1.05
N ALA A 203 -0.12 14.53 -1.15
CA ALA A 203 0.06 13.46 -0.20
C ALA A 203 1.45 13.57 0.40
N ARG A 204 1.57 13.52 1.71
CA ARG A 204 2.84 13.68 2.42
C ARG A 204 3.06 12.52 3.37
N PHE A 205 4.30 12.09 3.49
CA PHE A 205 4.66 10.92 4.29
C PHE A 205 5.84 11.23 5.20
N TRP A 206 5.73 10.79 6.45
CA TRP A 206 6.76 10.94 7.49
C TRP A 206 6.98 9.62 8.21
N ILE A 207 8.16 9.50 8.83
CA ILE A 207 8.50 8.49 9.81
C ILE A 207 8.89 9.24 11.08
N ASP A 208 8.32 8.85 12.23
CA ASP A 208 8.60 9.38 13.56
C ASP A 208 8.57 10.93 13.63
N PRO A 209 7.55 11.61 13.09
CA PRO A 209 7.53 13.08 13.05
C PRO A 209 7.45 13.74 14.42
N GLU A 210 7.10 12.98 15.47
CA GLU A 210 7.01 13.49 16.85
C GLU A 210 8.38 13.61 17.51
N GLU A 211 9.40 12.87 17.06
CA GLU A 211 10.76 12.91 17.60
C GLU A 211 11.52 14.19 17.20
N ALA A 212 11.24 14.73 16.00
CA ALA A 212 11.72 16.02 15.54
C ALA A 212 10.87 16.58 14.40
N PRO A 213 10.56 17.88 14.37
CA PRO A 213 9.93 18.51 13.22
C PRO A 213 10.80 18.31 11.97
N SER A 214 10.34 17.50 11.04
CA SER A 214 11.07 17.19 9.81
C SER A 214 10.17 17.39 8.59
N PRO A 215 10.75 17.77 7.43
CA PRO A 215 9.98 17.75 6.19
C PRO A 215 9.54 16.32 5.86
N PRO A 216 8.46 16.14 5.09
CA PRO A 216 8.08 14.81 4.61
C PRO A 216 9.19 14.21 3.76
N PHE A 217 9.48 12.90 3.93
CA PHE A 217 10.45 12.22 3.07
C PHE A 217 9.88 11.96 1.66
N LEU A 218 8.54 11.99 1.53
CA LEU A 218 7.85 12.00 0.25
C LEU A 218 6.72 13.05 0.28
N ASP A 219 6.72 13.96 -0.67
CA ASP A 219 5.63 14.88 -0.98
C ASP A 219 5.20 14.66 -2.44
N ALA A 220 4.08 13.98 -2.64
CA ALA A 220 3.62 13.46 -3.92
C ALA A 220 2.23 13.99 -4.30
N PRO A 221 1.80 13.86 -5.56
CA PRO A 221 0.43 14.17 -5.95
C PRO A 221 -0.56 13.25 -5.21
N ALA A 222 -1.63 13.81 -4.65
CA ALA A 222 -2.66 13.04 -3.98
C ALA A 222 -3.59 12.33 -4.97
N PRO A 223 -3.91 11.04 -4.77
CA PRO A 223 -4.98 10.38 -5.50
C PRO A 223 -6.35 10.91 -5.02
N ARG A 224 -7.40 10.74 -5.86
CA ARG A 224 -8.77 11.09 -5.50
C ARG A 224 -9.41 9.98 -4.65
N GLY A 225 -10.43 10.36 -3.87
CA GLY A 225 -11.34 9.40 -3.23
C GLY A 225 -12.53 9.03 -4.12
N PRO A 226 -13.41 8.11 -3.67
CA PRO A 226 -13.31 7.37 -2.41
C PRO A 226 -12.34 6.20 -2.48
N GLN A 227 -11.78 5.81 -1.31
CA GLN A 227 -10.92 4.65 -1.13
C GLN A 227 -11.28 3.94 0.19
N GLY A 228 -10.95 2.65 0.33
CA GLY A 228 -11.06 1.89 1.56
C GLY A 228 -9.71 1.79 2.26
N PHE A 229 -9.72 1.67 3.57
CA PHE A 229 -8.53 1.36 4.35
C PHE A 229 -8.20 -0.13 4.25
N VAL A 230 -6.93 -0.46 4.17
CA VAL A 230 -6.39 -1.81 4.19
C VAL A 230 -5.11 -1.86 4.99
N LEU A 231 -4.94 -2.94 5.76
CA LEU A 231 -3.70 -3.31 6.43
C LEU A 231 -3.53 -4.83 6.25
N TRP A 232 -2.39 -5.27 5.70
CA TRP A 232 -2.22 -6.67 5.28
C TRP A 232 -0.79 -7.18 5.34
N LEU A 233 -0.66 -8.50 5.38
CA LEU A 233 0.54 -9.28 5.10
C LEU A 233 0.13 -10.53 4.32
N ASP A 234 0.71 -10.74 3.13
CA ASP A 234 0.37 -11.87 2.26
C ASP A 234 1.62 -12.55 1.65
N ASN A 235 1.40 -13.63 0.90
CA ASN A 235 2.46 -14.34 0.19
C ASN A 235 2.48 -14.08 -1.33
N GLN A 236 1.94 -12.95 -1.80
CA GLN A 236 1.94 -12.62 -3.21
C GLN A 236 3.23 -11.93 -3.66
N TYR A 237 3.46 -11.98 -4.97
CA TYR A 237 4.31 -11.04 -5.68
C TYR A 237 3.61 -10.52 -6.93
N LEU A 238 3.94 -9.31 -7.34
CA LEU A 238 3.42 -8.66 -8.52
C LEU A 238 4.55 -8.04 -9.36
N VAL A 239 4.54 -8.34 -10.65
CA VAL A 239 5.37 -7.65 -11.64
C VAL A 239 4.46 -6.81 -12.53
N ALA A 240 4.64 -5.50 -12.49
CA ALA A 240 3.90 -4.56 -13.34
C ALA A 240 4.84 -3.39 -13.68
N THR A 241 5.45 -3.42 -14.86
CA THR A 241 6.46 -2.44 -15.25
C THR A 241 5.98 -1.54 -16.40
N PRO A 242 6.53 -0.32 -16.51
CA PRO A 242 6.26 0.58 -17.64
C PRO A 242 6.53 -0.04 -19.01
N GLN A 243 7.46 -1.01 -19.08
CA GLN A 243 7.82 -1.74 -20.29
C GLN A 243 6.79 -2.83 -20.69
N GLY A 244 5.65 -2.89 -20.00
CA GLY A 244 4.59 -3.85 -20.28
C GLY A 244 4.83 -5.26 -19.75
N ARG A 245 5.83 -5.47 -18.88
CA ARG A 245 6.00 -6.76 -18.21
C ARG A 245 4.94 -6.88 -17.12
N PHE A 246 4.16 -7.95 -17.19
CA PHE A 246 3.15 -8.26 -16.20
C PHE A 246 3.29 -9.71 -15.75
N GLY A 247 3.11 -9.94 -14.46
CA GLY A 247 3.10 -11.26 -13.86
C GLY A 247 2.71 -11.18 -12.39
N TRP A 248 2.08 -12.23 -11.89
CA TRP A 248 1.85 -12.38 -10.45
C TRP A 248 1.95 -13.85 -10.06
N GLY A 249 2.14 -14.08 -8.78
CA GLY A 249 2.16 -15.42 -8.22
C GLY A 249 2.33 -15.39 -6.71
N LEU A 250 2.59 -16.57 -6.17
CA LEU A 250 2.68 -16.79 -4.74
C LEU A 250 4.08 -17.27 -4.36
N LEU A 251 4.53 -16.91 -3.16
CA LEU A 251 5.81 -17.31 -2.58
C LEU A 251 5.62 -18.37 -1.51
N ASN A 252 6.63 -19.21 -1.33
CA ASN A 252 6.74 -20.04 -0.14
C ASN A 252 7.17 -19.18 1.04
N ILE A 253 6.50 -19.34 2.17
CA ILE A 253 6.86 -18.73 3.46
C ILE A 253 6.98 -19.87 4.46
N GLU A 254 8.19 -20.39 4.61
CA GLU A 254 8.46 -21.55 5.48
C GLU A 254 8.51 -21.12 6.95
N LYS A 255 9.23 -20.03 7.22
CA LYS A 255 9.37 -19.45 8.56
C LYS A 255 8.24 -18.48 8.83
N ARG A 256 7.87 -18.40 10.11
CA ARG A 256 6.88 -17.43 10.57
C ARG A 256 7.37 -16.02 10.31
N GLN A 257 6.51 -15.23 9.67
CA GLN A 257 6.69 -13.79 9.50
C GLN A 257 5.43 -13.04 9.92
N TRP A 258 5.61 -11.79 10.31
CA TRP A 258 4.52 -10.96 10.80
C TRP A 258 4.76 -9.47 10.56
N LEU A 259 3.65 -8.74 10.48
CA LEU A 259 3.52 -7.31 10.67
C LEU A 259 2.85 -7.10 12.03
N GLU A 260 3.46 -6.37 12.94
CA GLU A 260 2.94 -6.07 14.27
C GLU A 260 2.54 -4.60 14.34
N VAL A 261 1.32 -4.34 14.83
CA VAL A 261 0.74 -3.00 14.93
C VAL A 261 0.30 -2.74 16.35
N ASP A 262 0.76 -1.62 16.90
CA ASP A 262 0.46 -1.15 18.24
C ASP A 262 -0.73 -0.17 18.22
N TYR A 263 -0.74 0.73 17.22
CA TYR A 263 -1.69 1.82 17.16
C TYR A 263 -2.05 2.17 15.71
N LEU A 264 -3.31 2.52 15.50
CA LEU A 264 -3.84 3.00 14.23
C LEU A 264 -4.83 4.14 14.48
N GLU A 265 -4.60 5.28 13.87
CA GLU A 265 -5.52 6.41 13.89
C GLU A 265 -5.82 6.93 12.49
N ILE A 266 -7.08 7.21 12.22
CA ILE A 266 -7.52 7.98 11.06
C ILE A 266 -8.24 9.23 11.56
N ALA A 267 -7.70 10.40 11.24
CA ALA A 267 -8.22 11.69 11.66
C ALA A 267 -8.53 12.59 10.46
N ARG A 268 -9.51 13.48 10.57
CA ARG A 268 -9.73 14.52 9.57
C ARG A 268 -8.72 15.64 9.75
N LEU A 269 -8.14 16.09 8.66
CA LEU A 269 -7.41 17.34 8.63
C LEU A 269 -8.41 18.51 8.53
N PRO A 270 -8.08 19.65 9.15
CA PRO A 270 -8.92 20.86 9.11
C PRO A 270 -9.09 21.43 7.70
#